data_497cb09777387ac929c3f622e04b2939
#
_entry.id   497cb09777387ac929c3f622e04b2939
#
_cell.length_a   1.000
_cell.length_b   1.000
_cell.length_c   1.000
_cell.angle_alpha   90.00
_cell.angle_beta   90.00
_cell.angle_gamma   90.00
#
_symmetry.space_group_name_H-M   'P 1'
#
loop_
_entity.id
_entity.type
_entity.pdbx_description
1 polymer ?
#
loop_
_entity_poly.entity_id
_entity_poly.type
_entity_poly.pdbx_seq_one_letter_code
_entity_poly.pdbx_strand_id
1 'polypeptide(L)'
;MTRKRMTWCAAALVAWLPLAAQPLKVVTTLEFLRDIAQTVGEDRVTVQSLARGTQDPHFVEPRPSMVTVLRDADVLIRIGMGLEPWADSAAEASRNGKIRFGREGYLDVSQGVEKLDVVEGKIDGRAGHVHPEGNPHYWLDPENGIIIARTIAERFAVLRPEHAADFGRNADAFARELRADMERWQGMFTGIKNRSIVTFHKSWGYFAARFGLNVVAEMEPLPGVPPSAKHLAAVARTMHETGARVILVEVFYPERPARSLAARTGAAVVRVATDVGGSPEATGYRAMLDSTVRAVAGALSR
;
A
#
# COMPACT_ATOMS: atom_id res chain seq x y z
N MET A 1 15.85 40.78 -76.46
CA MET A 1 14.89 39.90 -75.82
C MET A 1 15.58 39.10 -74.68
N THR A 2 15.54 39.58 -73.43
CA THR A 2 16.23 39.01 -72.25
C THR A 2 15.22 38.31 -71.40
N ARG A 3 15.25 36.97 -71.34
CA ARG A 3 14.39 36.14 -70.45
C ARG A 3 14.94 36.16 -69.05
N LYS A 4 14.24 36.80 -68.12
CA LYS A 4 14.46 36.66 -66.63
C LYS A 4 14.01 35.25 -66.17
N ARG A 5 14.96 34.46 -65.68
CA ARG A 5 14.68 33.20 -64.97
C ARG A 5 14.30 33.53 -63.52
N MET A 6 13.07 33.22 -63.16
CA MET A 6 12.56 33.36 -61.80
C MET A 6 12.90 32.09 -61.04
N THR A 7 13.85 32.16 -60.10
CA THR A 7 14.24 31.09 -59.20
C THR A 7 13.26 31.05 -58.03
N TRP A 8 12.51 29.98 -57.91
CA TRP A 8 11.68 29.73 -56.76
C TRP A 8 12.53 29.06 -55.70
N CYS A 9 12.76 29.75 -54.57
CA CYS A 9 13.29 29.13 -53.36
C CYS A 9 12.16 28.43 -52.60
N ALA A 10 12.13 27.10 -52.62
CA ALA A 10 11.25 26.32 -51.80
C ALA A 10 11.79 26.34 -50.38
N ALA A 11 11.12 27.05 -49.47
CA ALA A 11 11.40 26.97 -48.02
C ALA A 11 10.85 25.66 -47.51
N ALA A 12 11.72 24.72 -47.14
CA ALA A 12 11.35 23.50 -46.47
C ALA A 12 10.96 23.82 -45.02
N LEU A 13 9.67 23.75 -44.69
CA LEU A 13 9.18 23.75 -43.31
C LEU A 13 9.61 22.44 -42.68
N VAL A 14 10.66 22.46 -41.86
CA VAL A 14 11.01 21.37 -40.98
C VAL A 14 9.99 21.39 -39.82
N ALA A 15 8.98 20.53 -39.88
CA ALA A 15 8.06 20.31 -38.76
C ALA A 15 8.87 19.69 -37.62
N TRP A 16 9.12 20.45 -36.57
CA TRP A 16 9.61 19.93 -35.30
C TRP A 16 8.47 19.08 -34.66
N LEU A 17 8.56 17.77 -34.84
CA LEU A 17 7.77 16.86 -34.02
C LEU A 17 8.33 16.94 -32.60
N PRO A 18 7.52 17.27 -31.57
CA PRO A 18 8.00 17.24 -30.22
C PRO A 18 8.42 15.79 -29.89
N LEU A 19 9.69 15.62 -29.52
CA LEU A 19 10.19 14.35 -29.02
C LEU A 19 9.37 14.02 -27.78
N ALA A 20 8.55 12.97 -27.84
CA ALA A 20 7.76 12.55 -26.70
C ALA A 20 8.70 12.35 -25.51
N ALA A 21 8.41 13.03 -24.40
CA ALA A 21 9.20 12.89 -23.19
C ALA A 21 9.18 11.41 -22.75
N GLN A 22 10.36 10.88 -22.36
CA GLN A 22 10.45 9.51 -21.88
C GLN A 22 9.59 9.35 -20.61
N PRO A 23 8.85 8.23 -20.45
CA PRO A 23 8.08 7.97 -19.25
C PRO A 23 8.96 8.05 -17.99
N LEU A 24 8.41 8.57 -16.88
CA LEU A 24 9.08 8.54 -15.58
C LEU A 24 9.34 7.10 -15.16
N LYS A 25 10.56 6.80 -14.77
CA LYS A 25 10.92 5.51 -14.17
C LYS A 25 10.61 5.54 -12.69
N VAL A 26 9.51 4.93 -12.31
CA VAL A 26 9.01 4.90 -10.93
C VAL A 26 9.32 3.54 -10.31
N VAL A 27 9.87 3.55 -9.11
CA VAL A 27 10.08 2.36 -8.30
C VAL A 27 9.26 2.51 -7.03
N THR A 28 8.50 1.49 -6.67
CA THR A 28 7.71 1.47 -5.43
C THR A 28 8.22 0.38 -4.50
N THR A 29 8.01 0.54 -3.22
CA THR A 29 8.39 -0.48 -2.24
C THR A 29 7.44 -1.66 -2.29
N LEU A 30 6.12 -1.42 -2.43
CA LEU A 30 5.05 -2.42 -2.42
C LEU A 30 4.24 -2.41 -3.72
N GLU A 31 3.59 -3.54 -4.00
CA GLU A 31 2.83 -3.75 -5.24
C GLU A 31 1.57 -2.88 -5.33
N PHE A 32 0.87 -2.62 -4.22
CA PHE A 32 -0.29 -1.74 -4.27
C PHE A 32 0.09 -0.29 -4.62
N LEU A 33 1.27 0.17 -4.18
CA LEU A 33 1.81 1.47 -4.60
C LEU A 33 2.10 1.50 -6.11
N ARG A 34 2.61 0.37 -6.66
CA ARG A 34 2.80 0.21 -8.11
C ARG A 34 1.47 0.34 -8.84
N ASP A 35 0.42 -0.32 -8.35
CA ASP A 35 -0.90 -0.29 -8.95
C ASP A 35 -1.49 1.14 -8.96
N ILE A 36 -1.44 1.84 -7.82
CA ILE A 36 -1.91 3.23 -7.72
C ILE A 36 -1.07 4.16 -8.59
N ALA A 37 0.27 4.05 -8.55
CA ALA A 37 1.15 4.89 -9.35
C ALA A 37 0.95 4.68 -10.85
N GLN A 38 0.73 3.43 -11.30
CA GLN A 38 0.44 3.12 -12.69
C GLN A 38 -0.94 3.67 -13.11
N THR A 39 -1.95 3.59 -12.23
CA THR A 39 -3.29 4.16 -12.48
C THR A 39 -3.23 5.68 -12.62
N VAL A 40 -2.46 6.36 -11.77
CA VAL A 40 -2.30 7.82 -11.82
C VAL A 40 -1.48 8.27 -13.02
N GLY A 41 -0.41 7.54 -13.33
CA GLY A 41 0.58 7.95 -14.34
C GLY A 41 0.29 7.46 -15.76
N GLU A 42 -0.52 6.39 -15.91
CA GLU A 42 -0.82 5.73 -17.19
C GLU A 42 0.44 5.47 -18.02
N ASP A 43 0.46 5.89 -19.29
CA ASP A 43 1.58 5.75 -20.23
C ASP A 43 2.73 6.76 -20.00
N ARG A 44 2.55 7.70 -19.07
CA ARG A 44 3.57 8.69 -18.68
C ARG A 44 4.58 8.15 -17.68
N VAL A 45 4.35 6.95 -17.15
CA VAL A 45 5.20 6.30 -16.17
C VAL A 45 5.49 4.85 -16.55
N THR A 46 6.62 4.33 -16.08
CA THR A 46 6.91 2.90 -16.03
C THR A 46 7.17 2.54 -14.58
N VAL A 47 6.34 1.69 -14.00
CA VAL A 47 6.37 1.42 -12.56
C VAL A 47 6.82 -0.01 -12.28
N GLN A 48 7.77 -0.17 -11.34
CA GLN A 48 8.23 -1.46 -10.83
C GLN A 48 8.17 -1.49 -9.31
N SER A 49 7.76 -2.63 -8.74
CA SER A 49 7.77 -2.84 -7.29
C SER A 49 9.03 -3.61 -6.85
N LEU A 50 9.54 -3.31 -5.65
CA LEU A 50 10.66 -4.01 -5.04
C LEU A 50 10.24 -5.27 -4.31
N ALA A 51 9.19 -5.21 -3.51
CA ALA A 51 8.62 -6.35 -2.80
C ALA A 51 7.51 -7.01 -3.63
N ARG A 52 7.16 -8.24 -3.25
CA ARG A 52 6.03 -9.00 -3.81
C ARG A 52 4.89 -9.02 -2.80
N GLY A 53 3.66 -9.04 -3.25
CA GLY A 53 2.47 -9.03 -2.39
C GLY A 53 2.33 -10.23 -1.43
N THR A 54 3.13 -11.27 -1.64
CA THR A 54 3.21 -12.45 -0.76
C THR A 54 4.26 -12.34 0.34
N GLN A 55 5.00 -11.23 0.41
CA GLN A 55 6.07 -11.01 1.39
C GLN A 55 5.57 -10.11 2.52
N ASP A 56 6.07 -10.37 3.74
CA ASP A 56 5.90 -9.44 4.84
C ASP A 56 6.71 -8.16 4.57
N PRO A 57 6.08 -6.98 4.49
CA PRO A 57 6.76 -5.73 4.16
C PRO A 57 7.80 -5.30 5.20
N HIS A 58 7.71 -5.79 6.44
CA HIS A 58 8.69 -5.49 7.49
C HIS A 58 10.03 -6.21 7.27
N PHE A 59 10.00 -7.39 6.62
CA PHE A 59 11.13 -8.33 6.55
C PHE A 59 11.55 -8.67 5.12
N VAL A 60 11.57 -7.66 4.24
CA VAL A 60 12.09 -7.83 2.88
C VAL A 60 13.61 -7.73 2.90
N GLU A 61 14.28 -8.79 2.42
CA GLU A 61 15.74 -8.78 2.29
C GLU A 61 16.17 -7.99 1.05
N PRO A 62 17.06 -6.98 1.20
CA PRO A 62 17.62 -6.26 0.07
C PRO A 62 18.38 -7.20 -0.87
N ARG A 63 18.10 -7.11 -2.16
CA ARG A 63 18.73 -7.94 -3.21
C ARG A 63 19.50 -7.04 -4.19
N PRO A 64 20.59 -7.51 -4.80
CA PRO A 64 21.33 -6.74 -5.81
C PRO A 64 20.45 -6.25 -6.97
N SER A 65 19.42 -7.01 -7.34
CA SER A 65 18.45 -6.60 -8.37
C SER A 65 17.68 -5.33 -7.99
N MET A 66 17.35 -5.14 -6.70
CA MET A 66 16.68 -3.91 -6.23
C MET A 66 17.59 -2.68 -6.41
N VAL A 67 18.87 -2.83 -6.07
CA VAL A 67 19.89 -1.77 -6.27
C VAL A 67 20.01 -1.40 -7.74
N THR A 68 19.97 -2.39 -8.64
CA THR A 68 20.05 -2.17 -10.09
C THR A 68 18.84 -1.38 -10.59
N VAL A 69 17.63 -1.74 -10.17
CA VAL A 69 16.39 -1.04 -10.56
C VAL A 69 16.38 0.40 -10.01
N LEU A 70 16.78 0.59 -8.76
CA LEU A 70 16.83 1.90 -8.11
C LEU A 70 17.87 2.85 -8.72
N ARG A 71 18.93 2.33 -9.34
CA ARG A 71 19.99 3.15 -9.96
C ARG A 71 19.46 4.08 -11.04
N ASP A 72 18.49 3.61 -11.82
CA ASP A 72 17.92 4.33 -12.95
C ASP A 72 16.55 4.97 -12.65
N ALA A 73 16.07 4.86 -11.42
CA ALA A 73 14.80 5.40 -11.01
C ALA A 73 14.79 6.94 -11.04
N ASP A 74 13.71 7.53 -11.51
CA ASP A 74 13.43 8.95 -11.35
C ASP A 74 12.69 9.22 -10.04
N VAL A 75 11.86 8.26 -9.60
CA VAL A 75 11.07 8.34 -8.36
C VAL A 75 11.14 7.03 -7.59
N LEU A 76 11.35 7.10 -6.28
CA LEU A 76 11.11 6.04 -5.31
C LEU A 76 9.89 6.41 -4.47
N ILE A 77 8.83 5.59 -4.51
CA ILE A 77 7.62 5.75 -3.70
C ILE A 77 7.63 4.72 -2.58
N ARG A 78 7.44 5.16 -1.36
CA ARG A 78 7.48 4.32 -0.17
C ARG A 78 6.35 4.64 0.81
N ILE A 79 6.05 3.70 1.71
CA ILE A 79 5.06 3.84 2.78
C ILE A 79 5.49 4.85 3.84
N GLY A 80 6.76 4.80 4.25
CA GLY A 80 7.22 5.61 5.38
C GLY A 80 6.88 5.03 6.75
N MET A 81 6.87 5.89 7.78
CA MET A 81 6.56 5.52 9.17
C MET A 81 7.39 4.35 9.70
N GLY A 82 8.63 4.18 9.19
CA GLY A 82 9.55 3.12 9.62
C GLY A 82 9.19 1.70 9.17
N LEU A 83 8.29 1.52 8.19
CA LEU A 83 7.92 0.18 7.70
C LEU A 83 9.06 -0.49 6.91
N GLU A 84 9.78 0.26 6.07
CA GLU A 84 10.68 -0.28 5.06
C GLU A 84 12.13 0.26 5.18
N PRO A 85 12.82 0.03 6.32
CA PRO A 85 14.22 0.46 6.44
C PRO A 85 15.14 -0.25 5.44
N TRP A 86 14.72 -1.43 4.94
CA TRP A 86 15.39 -2.17 3.88
C TRP A 86 15.41 -1.40 2.54
N ALA A 87 14.35 -0.63 2.25
CA ALA A 87 14.25 0.16 1.03
C ALA A 87 15.21 1.36 1.05
N ASP A 88 15.38 2.01 2.20
CA ASP A 88 16.37 3.08 2.38
C ASP A 88 17.78 2.57 2.15
N SER A 89 18.11 1.40 2.73
CA SER A 89 19.41 0.74 2.54
C SER A 89 19.67 0.43 1.06
N ALA A 90 18.67 -0.07 0.33
CA ALA A 90 18.78 -0.36 -1.10
C ALA A 90 18.90 0.92 -1.95
N ALA A 91 18.17 1.98 -1.60
CA ALA A 91 18.24 3.29 -2.27
C ALA A 91 19.62 3.92 -2.08
N GLU A 92 20.19 3.86 -0.88
CA GLU A 92 21.52 4.36 -0.61
C GLU A 92 22.60 3.57 -1.38
N ALA A 93 22.50 2.24 -1.40
CA ALA A 93 23.40 1.38 -2.16
C ALA A 93 23.34 1.62 -3.67
N SER A 94 22.21 2.08 -4.22
CA SER A 94 22.04 2.40 -5.62
C SER A 94 22.88 3.60 -6.10
N ARG A 95 23.31 4.45 -5.16
CA ARG A 95 24.02 5.73 -5.41
C ARG A 95 23.24 6.71 -6.32
N ASN A 96 21.95 6.54 -6.48
CA ASN A 96 21.10 7.43 -7.26
C ASN A 96 20.76 8.67 -6.44
N GLY A 97 21.35 9.81 -6.80
CA GLY A 97 21.13 11.08 -6.11
C GLY A 97 19.71 11.65 -6.23
N LYS A 98 18.92 11.20 -7.22
CA LYS A 98 17.55 11.69 -7.45
C LYS A 98 16.57 11.21 -6.36
N ILE A 99 16.74 9.97 -5.88
CA ILE A 99 15.83 9.26 -4.97
C ILE A 99 16.34 9.22 -3.51
N ARG A 100 17.28 10.08 -3.15
CA ARG A 100 17.73 10.23 -1.76
C ARG A 100 16.70 11.01 -0.94
N PHE A 101 16.65 10.74 0.35
CA PHE A 101 15.84 11.51 1.30
C PHE A 101 16.00 13.02 1.09
N GLY A 102 14.88 13.75 1.04
CA GLY A 102 14.85 15.20 0.82
C GLY A 102 15.01 15.64 -0.65
N ARG A 103 15.09 14.70 -1.61
CA ARG A 103 15.08 14.99 -3.05
C ARG A 103 13.69 14.82 -3.65
N GLU A 104 13.44 15.48 -4.78
CA GLU A 104 12.14 15.43 -5.46
C GLU A 104 11.73 14.02 -5.89
N GLY A 105 12.69 13.15 -6.22
CA GLY A 105 12.43 11.76 -6.56
C GLY A 105 12.21 10.85 -5.36
N TYR A 106 12.34 11.32 -4.10
CA TYR A 106 12.02 10.54 -2.92
C TYR A 106 10.61 10.91 -2.43
N LEU A 107 9.69 9.97 -2.48
CA LEU A 107 8.31 10.18 -2.09
C LEU A 107 7.88 9.23 -0.97
N ASP A 108 7.73 9.79 0.23
CA ASP A 108 7.06 9.15 1.36
C ASP A 108 5.58 9.54 1.31
N VAL A 109 4.69 8.54 1.12
CA VAL A 109 3.25 8.79 0.94
C VAL A 109 2.45 8.77 2.24
N SER A 110 3.11 8.73 3.41
CA SER A 110 2.45 8.84 4.71
C SER A 110 1.99 10.28 5.03
N GLN A 111 2.42 11.25 4.24
CA GLN A 111 2.06 12.65 4.44
C GLN A 111 0.57 12.87 4.18
N GLY A 112 -0.09 13.59 5.09
CA GLY A 112 -1.54 13.84 5.03
C GLY A 112 -2.41 12.71 5.57
N VAL A 113 -1.82 11.58 5.99
CA VAL A 113 -2.53 10.48 6.65
C VAL A 113 -2.67 10.78 8.14
N GLU A 114 -3.88 10.61 8.68
CA GLU A 114 -4.08 10.62 10.14
C GLU A 114 -3.42 9.37 10.75
N LYS A 115 -2.52 9.59 11.71
CA LYS A 115 -1.71 8.52 12.28
C LYS A 115 -2.41 7.87 13.46
N LEU A 116 -2.64 6.55 13.38
CA LEU A 116 -3.11 5.74 14.50
C LEU A 116 -1.92 5.18 15.29
N ASP A 117 -2.15 4.82 16.54
CA ASP A 117 -1.17 4.13 17.40
C ASP A 117 0.18 4.85 17.55
N VAL A 118 0.20 6.17 17.52
CA VAL A 118 1.40 6.97 17.80
C VAL A 118 1.87 6.69 19.22
N VAL A 119 3.13 6.31 19.37
CA VAL A 119 3.69 5.98 20.69
C VAL A 119 4.17 7.25 21.37
N GLU A 120 3.54 7.59 22.50
CA GLU A 120 4.01 8.67 23.36
C GLU A 120 5.11 8.15 24.31
N GLY A 121 6.30 8.74 24.27
CA GLY A 121 7.39 8.45 25.19
C GLY A 121 8.58 7.75 24.55
N LYS A 122 9.54 7.29 25.43
CA LYS A 122 10.75 6.59 24.99
C LYS A 122 10.41 5.13 24.65
N ILE A 123 10.70 4.74 23.41
CA ILE A 123 10.63 3.34 22.98
C ILE A 123 11.91 2.65 23.46
N ASP A 124 11.74 1.59 24.25
CA ASP A 124 12.85 0.70 24.58
C ASP A 124 12.83 -0.51 23.63
N GLY A 125 13.99 -1.15 23.43
CA GLY A 125 14.15 -2.28 22.52
C GLY A 125 13.35 -3.55 22.91
N ARG A 126 12.54 -3.51 23.97
CA ARG A 126 11.66 -4.61 24.43
C ARG A 126 10.28 -4.53 23.77
N ALA A 127 9.97 -3.42 23.11
CA ALA A 127 8.66 -3.17 22.51
C ALA A 127 8.41 -3.92 21.18
N GLY A 128 9.36 -4.71 20.68
CA GLY A 128 9.29 -5.37 19.36
C GLY A 128 9.47 -4.37 18.22
N HIS A 129 8.91 -4.68 17.05
CA HIS A 129 8.89 -3.77 15.89
C HIS A 129 7.84 -2.67 16.07
N VAL A 130 8.07 -1.77 17.01
CA VAL A 130 7.21 -0.61 17.24
C VAL A 130 7.58 0.49 16.27
N HIS A 131 6.58 1.04 15.60
CA HIS A 131 6.72 2.19 14.73
C HIS A 131 6.46 3.48 15.54
N PRO A 132 7.49 4.28 15.86
CA PRO A 132 7.34 5.47 16.71
C PRO A 132 6.37 6.48 16.14
N GLU A 133 6.35 6.59 14.82
CA GLU A 133 5.55 7.57 14.08
C GLU A 133 4.06 7.18 13.96
N GLY A 134 3.67 5.99 14.44
CA GLY A 134 2.34 5.43 14.34
C GLY A 134 2.27 4.15 13.51
N ASN A 135 1.09 3.58 13.41
CA ASN A 135 0.86 2.34 12.66
C ASN A 135 1.04 2.58 11.15
N PRO A 136 1.99 1.91 10.48
CA PRO A 136 2.28 2.17 9.08
C PRO A 136 1.30 1.51 8.09
N HIS A 137 0.36 0.68 8.54
CA HIS A 137 -0.55 -0.09 7.68
C HIS A 137 -1.77 0.73 7.21
N TYR A 138 -1.60 2.03 7.03
CA TYR A 138 -2.67 2.97 6.74
C TYR A 138 -3.33 2.76 5.37
N TRP A 139 -2.65 2.10 4.40
CA TRP A 139 -3.23 1.79 3.10
C TRP A 139 -4.39 0.78 3.15
N LEU A 140 -4.60 0.11 4.28
CA LEU A 140 -5.75 -0.79 4.49
C LEU A 140 -7.06 -0.03 4.74
N ASP A 141 -7.00 1.29 4.97
CA ASP A 141 -8.14 2.19 4.83
C ASP A 141 -8.19 2.75 3.41
N PRO A 142 -9.26 2.48 2.63
CA PRO A 142 -9.39 3.00 1.28
C PRO A 142 -9.35 4.54 1.17
N GLU A 143 -9.79 5.30 2.18
CA GLU A 143 -9.67 6.77 2.13
C GLU A 143 -8.20 7.20 2.10
N ASN A 144 -7.32 6.49 2.80
CA ASN A 144 -5.88 6.72 2.71
C ASN A 144 -5.33 6.36 1.32
N GLY A 145 -5.93 5.38 0.63
CA GLY A 145 -5.62 5.10 -0.79
C GLY A 145 -5.87 6.31 -1.70
N ILE A 146 -6.90 7.11 -1.42
CA ILE A 146 -7.19 8.36 -2.13
C ILE A 146 -6.11 9.41 -1.83
N ILE A 147 -5.70 9.54 -0.56
CA ILE A 147 -4.61 10.45 -0.15
C ILE A 147 -3.31 10.06 -0.88
N ILE A 148 -2.97 8.77 -0.90
CA ILE A 148 -1.80 8.24 -1.61
C ILE A 148 -1.84 8.61 -3.09
N ALA A 149 -2.97 8.37 -3.77
CA ALA A 149 -3.11 8.66 -5.20
C ALA A 149 -2.90 10.15 -5.51
N ARG A 150 -3.44 11.05 -4.68
CA ARG A 150 -3.26 12.50 -4.82
C ARG A 150 -1.80 12.91 -4.58
N THR A 151 -1.18 12.40 -3.52
CA THR A 151 0.24 12.66 -3.21
C THR A 151 1.16 12.22 -4.37
N ILE A 152 0.86 11.08 -5.00
CA ILE A 152 1.56 10.60 -6.19
C ILE A 152 1.33 11.54 -7.38
N ALA A 153 0.07 11.94 -7.64
CA ALA A 153 -0.26 12.86 -8.74
C ALA A 153 0.44 14.21 -8.60
N GLU A 154 0.46 14.78 -7.40
CA GLU A 154 1.17 16.02 -7.09
C GLU A 154 2.68 15.89 -7.36
N ARG A 155 3.29 14.78 -6.95
CA ARG A 155 4.71 14.53 -7.22
C ARG A 155 5.00 14.37 -8.71
N PHE A 156 4.16 13.63 -9.43
CA PHE A 156 4.31 13.48 -10.87
C PHE A 156 4.12 14.81 -11.60
N ALA A 157 3.20 15.66 -11.14
CA ALA A 157 2.99 17.00 -11.69
C ALA A 157 4.21 17.92 -11.49
N VAL A 158 4.92 17.80 -10.36
CA VAL A 158 6.19 18.52 -10.14
C VAL A 158 7.27 18.07 -11.12
N LEU A 159 7.38 16.77 -11.37
CA LEU A 159 8.42 16.17 -12.21
C LEU A 159 8.09 16.26 -13.71
N ARG A 160 6.82 16.37 -14.07
CA ARG A 160 6.31 16.47 -15.45
C ARG A 160 5.14 17.46 -15.51
N PRO A 161 5.41 18.77 -15.39
CA PRO A 161 4.35 19.79 -15.31
C PRO A 161 3.49 19.84 -16.58
N GLU A 162 4.01 19.42 -17.72
CA GLU A 162 3.27 19.30 -18.99
C GLU A 162 2.12 18.27 -18.93
N HIS A 163 2.17 17.31 -17.98
CA HIS A 163 1.15 16.28 -17.77
C HIS A 163 0.38 16.46 -16.45
N ALA A 164 0.57 17.57 -15.73
CA ALA A 164 -0.04 17.79 -14.42
C ALA A 164 -1.56 17.62 -14.42
N ALA A 165 -2.25 18.12 -15.46
CA ALA A 165 -3.70 17.98 -15.58
C ALA A 165 -4.15 16.52 -15.79
N ASP A 166 -3.35 15.69 -16.46
CA ASP A 166 -3.63 14.28 -16.69
C ASP A 166 -3.55 13.52 -15.36
N PHE A 167 -2.46 13.69 -14.62
CA PHE A 167 -2.26 13.06 -13.31
C PHE A 167 -3.37 13.44 -12.32
N GLY A 168 -3.75 14.71 -12.28
CA GLY A 168 -4.85 15.18 -11.43
C GLY A 168 -6.19 14.53 -11.79
N ARG A 169 -6.53 14.46 -13.09
CA ARG A 169 -7.77 13.81 -13.54
C ARG A 169 -7.80 12.31 -13.20
N ASN A 170 -6.68 11.62 -13.36
CA ASN A 170 -6.56 10.19 -13.09
C ASN A 170 -6.70 9.90 -11.59
N ALA A 171 -6.04 10.70 -10.73
CA ALA A 171 -6.21 10.60 -9.27
C ALA A 171 -7.65 10.88 -8.82
N ASP A 172 -8.33 11.86 -9.43
CA ASP A 172 -9.73 12.15 -9.13
C ASP A 172 -10.68 11.04 -9.64
N ALA A 173 -10.39 10.42 -10.79
CA ALA A 173 -11.14 9.26 -11.27
C ALA A 173 -10.99 8.07 -10.30
N PHE A 174 -9.76 7.74 -9.91
CA PHE A 174 -9.47 6.73 -8.90
C PHE A 174 -10.21 7.00 -7.59
N ALA A 175 -10.20 8.24 -7.10
CA ALA A 175 -10.88 8.63 -5.88
C ALA A 175 -12.41 8.44 -5.96
N ARG A 176 -13.04 8.79 -7.10
CA ARG A 176 -14.48 8.59 -7.31
C ARG A 176 -14.85 7.11 -7.29
N GLU A 177 -14.08 6.28 -8.00
CA GLU A 177 -14.32 4.84 -8.08
C GLU A 177 -14.14 4.17 -6.71
N LEU A 178 -13.09 4.54 -5.97
CA LEU A 178 -12.83 3.98 -4.65
C LEU A 178 -13.90 4.41 -3.62
N ARG A 179 -14.44 5.63 -3.70
CA ARG A 179 -15.56 6.06 -2.85
C ARG A 179 -16.84 5.29 -3.14
N ALA A 180 -17.14 5.04 -4.40
CA ALA A 180 -18.30 4.19 -4.77
C ALA A 180 -18.12 2.75 -4.24
N ASP A 181 -16.90 2.22 -4.28
CA ASP A 181 -16.59 0.93 -3.67
C ASP A 181 -16.77 0.96 -2.14
N MET A 182 -16.31 2.02 -1.46
CA MET A 182 -16.47 2.16 -0.01
C MET A 182 -17.93 2.16 0.43
N GLU A 183 -18.80 2.86 -0.28
CA GLU A 183 -20.25 2.87 0.01
C GLU A 183 -20.82 1.44 -0.07
N ARG A 184 -20.48 0.71 -1.12
CA ARG A 184 -20.88 -0.68 -1.32
C ARG A 184 -20.31 -1.59 -0.20
N TRP A 185 -19.03 -1.43 0.16
CA TRP A 185 -18.37 -2.20 1.20
C TRP A 185 -18.94 -1.94 2.59
N GLN A 186 -19.23 -0.68 2.94
CA GLN A 186 -19.89 -0.33 4.21
C GLN A 186 -21.25 -1.01 4.34
N GLY A 187 -22.00 -1.09 3.22
CA GLY A 187 -23.27 -1.80 3.17
C GLY A 187 -23.16 -3.28 3.53
N MET A 188 -22.03 -3.94 3.24
CA MET A 188 -21.82 -5.36 3.56
C MET A 188 -21.74 -5.65 5.08
N PHE A 189 -21.44 -4.65 5.90
CA PHE A 189 -21.42 -4.79 7.36
C PHE A 189 -22.75 -4.40 8.02
N THR A 190 -23.73 -3.93 7.24
CA THR A 190 -25.04 -3.55 7.77
C THR A 190 -25.75 -4.77 8.36
N GLY A 191 -26.32 -4.62 9.57
CA GLY A 191 -27.02 -5.70 10.27
C GLY A 191 -26.10 -6.67 11.04
N ILE A 192 -24.80 -6.64 10.86
CA ILE A 192 -23.85 -7.43 11.65
C ILE A 192 -23.77 -6.84 13.05
N LYS A 193 -24.29 -7.56 14.04
CA LYS A 193 -24.40 -7.11 15.45
C LYS A 193 -23.06 -7.17 16.19
N ASN A 194 -22.34 -8.29 16.07
CA ASN A 194 -21.02 -8.44 16.70
C ASN A 194 -19.94 -8.33 15.63
N ARG A 195 -19.16 -7.27 15.72
CA ARG A 195 -18.05 -6.97 14.81
C ARG A 195 -16.67 -7.16 15.48
N SER A 196 -16.64 -7.95 16.56
CA SER A 196 -15.40 -8.28 17.27
C SER A 196 -14.60 -9.30 16.48
N ILE A 197 -13.33 -8.98 16.22
CA ILE A 197 -12.38 -9.83 15.51
C ILE A 197 -11.08 -9.95 16.29
N VAL A 198 -10.34 -11.00 16.02
CA VAL A 198 -8.94 -11.16 16.42
C VAL A 198 -8.09 -11.06 15.15
N THR A 199 -6.95 -10.41 15.22
CA THR A 199 -6.00 -10.32 14.10
C THR A 199 -4.70 -11.06 14.44
N PHE A 200 -3.95 -11.47 13.42
CA PHE A 200 -2.65 -12.08 13.67
C PHE A 200 -1.65 -11.02 14.10
N HIS A 201 -1.49 -10.00 13.30
CA HIS A 201 -0.62 -8.85 13.52
C HIS A 201 -1.46 -7.57 13.71
N LYS A 202 -0.83 -6.49 14.21
CA LYS A 202 -1.46 -5.18 14.44
C LYS A 202 -1.59 -4.35 13.13
N SER A 203 -1.88 -5.01 12.00
CA SER A 203 -2.03 -4.33 10.70
C SER A 203 -3.39 -3.65 10.52
N TRP A 204 -4.42 -4.12 11.19
CA TRP A 204 -5.81 -3.91 10.79
C TRP A 204 -6.50 -2.71 11.45
N GLY A 205 -5.78 -1.88 12.18
CA GLY A 205 -6.34 -0.75 12.92
C GLY A 205 -7.13 0.22 12.02
N TYR A 206 -6.57 0.62 10.90
CA TYR A 206 -7.21 1.54 9.95
C TYR A 206 -8.42 0.90 9.26
N PHE A 207 -8.30 -0.35 8.81
CA PHE A 207 -9.40 -1.11 8.25
C PHE A 207 -10.55 -1.27 9.25
N ALA A 208 -10.22 -1.62 10.49
CA ALA A 208 -11.20 -1.78 11.56
C ALA A 208 -11.93 -0.46 11.86
N ALA A 209 -11.21 0.65 11.94
CA ALA A 209 -11.81 1.97 12.14
C ALA A 209 -12.76 2.32 10.99
N ARG A 210 -12.37 2.08 9.73
CA ARG A 210 -13.17 2.37 8.53
C ARG A 210 -14.49 1.60 8.50
N PHE A 211 -14.48 0.33 8.86
CA PHE A 211 -15.64 -0.55 8.75
C PHE A 211 -16.35 -0.82 10.10
N GLY A 212 -15.96 -0.12 11.16
CA GLY A 212 -16.55 -0.23 12.49
C GLY A 212 -16.36 -1.62 13.10
N LEU A 213 -15.19 -2.25 12.87
CA LEU A 213 -14.80 -3.50 13.49
C LEU A 213 -14.14 -3.22 14.85
N ASN A 214 -14.23 -4.18 15.76
CA ASN A 214 -13.59 -4.14 17.06
C ASN A 214 -12.49 -5.21 17.12
N VAL A 215 -11.22 -4.80 17.01
CA VAL A 215 -10.07 -5.69 17.22
C VAL A 215 -9.92 -5.91 18.73
N VAL A 216 -10.31 -7.09 19.23
CA VAL A 216 -10.33 -7.39 20.66
C VAL A 216 -9.01 -7.98 21.17
N ALA A 217 -8.20 -8.53 20.31
CA ALA A 217 -6.86 -9.03 20.61
C ALA A 217 -6.05 -9.25 19.32
N GLU A 218 -4.73 -9.22 19.46
CA GLU A 218 -3.76 -9.67 18.45
C GLU A 218 -3.15 -11.01 18.87
N MET A 219 -2.88 -11.88 17.89
CA MET A 219 -2.23 -13.17 18.15
C MET A 219 -0.74 -13.00 18.44
N GLU A 220 -0.06 -12.06 17.78
CA GLU A 220 1.27 -11.66 18.18
C GLU A 220 1.21 -10.81 19.46
N PRO A 221 1.95 -11.17 20.52
CA PRO A 221 1.99 -10.38 21.75
C PRO A 221 2.68 -9.03 21.55
N LEU A 222 3.60 -8.99 20.61
CA LEU A 222 4.33 -7.79 20.12
C LEU A 222 4.66 -8.03 18.65
N PRO A 223 4.71 -7.00 17.80
CA PRO A 223 5.05 -7.15 16.39
C PRO A 223 6.35 -7.91 16.16
N GLY A 224 6.30 -8.97 15.34
CA GLY A 224 7.45 -9.85 15.05
C GLY A 224 7.76 -10.90 16.12
N VAL A 225 6.98 -10.99 17.20
CA VAL A 225 7.15 -12.00 18.25
C VAL A 225 6.11 -13.12 18.09
N PRO A 226 6.52 -14.37 17.78
CA PRO A 226 5.60 -15.48 17.61
C PRO A 226 4.71 -15.70 18.85
N PRO A 227 3.43 -16.07 18.68
CA PRO A 227 2.50 -16.28 19.78
C PRO A 227 2.88 -17.50 20.63
N SER A 228 3.00 -17.31 21.95
CA SER A 228 3.18 -18.40 22.91
C SER A 228 1.85 -19.10 23.21
N ALA A 229 1.90 -20.35 23.70
CA ALA A 229 0.70 -21.07 24.13
C ALA A 229 -0.07 -20.34 25.24
N LYS A 230 0.65 -19.69 26.18
CA LYS A 230 0.05 -18.88 27.25
C LYS A 230 -0.70 -17.67 26.67
N HIS A 231 -0.10 -16.98 25.71
CA HIS A 231 -0.72 -15.83 25.04
C HIS A 231 -1.96 -16.23 24.26
N LEU A 232 -1.88 -17.31 23.44
CA LEU A 232 -3.05 -17.84 22.72
C LEU A 232 -4.19 -18.29 23.65
N ALA A 233 -3.86 -18.77 24.86
CA ALA A 233 -4.88 -19.07 25.86
C ALA A 233 -5.58 -17.81 26.40
N ALA A 234 -4.85 -16.70 26.53
CA ALA A 234 -5.44 -15.41 26.91
C ALA A 234 -6.33 -14.87 25.77
N VAL A 235 -5.85 -14.90 24.53
CA VAL A 235 -6.64 -14.52 23.35
C VAL A 235 -7.94 -15.33 23.26
N ALA A 236 -7.89 -16.66 23.49
CA ALA A 236 -9.08 -17.50 23.50
C ALA A 236 -10.11 -17.06 24.56
N ARG A 237 -9.66 -16.68 25.76
CA ARG A 237 -10.58 -16.16 26.82
C ARG A 237 -11.24 -14.86 26.36
N THR A 238 -10.45 -13.90 25.85
CA THR A 238 -10.97 -12.63 25.29
C THR A 238 -12.01 -12.89 24.19
N MET A 239 -11.76 -13.87 23.29
CA MET A 239 -12.73 -14.27 22.27
C MET A 239 -14.04 -14.77 22.85
N HIS A 240 -13.99 -15.59 23.90
CA HIS A 240 -15.21 -16.07 24.59
C HIS A 240 -15.95 -14.93 25.27
N GLU A 241 -15.26 -14.02 25.96
CA GLU A 241 -15.84 -12.88 26.66
C GLU A 241 -16.51 -11.87 25.72
N THR A 242 -15.91 -11.64 24.57
CA THR A 242 -16.38 -10.65 23.56
C THR A 242 -17.29 -11.25 22.49
N GLY A 243 -17.36 -12.58 22.40
CA GLY A 243 -18.07 -13.30 21.36
C GLY A 243 -17.39 -13.19 19.98
N ALA A 244 -16.11 -12.87 19.92
CA ALA A 244 -15.35 -12.78 18.66
C ALA A 244 -15.26 -14.16 17.99
N ARG A 245 -15.67 -14.24 16.70
CA ARG A 245 -15.73 -15.50 15.93
C ARG A 245 -14.89 -15.48 14.66
N VAL A 246 -14.12 -14.44 14.45
CA VAL A 246 -13.26 -14.29 13.25
C VAL A 246 -11.84 -14.02 13.69
N ILE A 247 -10.91 -14.79 13.09
CA ILE A 247 -9.46 -14.60 13.22
C ILE A 247 -8.95 -14.21 11.84
N LEU A 248 -8.45 -12.97 11.71
CA LEU A 248 -7.92 -12.41 10.48
C LEU A 248 -6.41 -12.63 10.41
N VAL A 249 -5.94 -13.23 9.32
CA VAL A 249 -4.53 -13.62 9.17
C VAL A 249 -4.03 -13.20 7.79
N GLU A 250 -2.91 -12.49 7.74
CA GLU A 250 -2.23 -12.12 6.51
C GLU A 250 -1.63 -13.36 5.82
N VAL A 251 -1.60 -13.37 4.49
CA VAL A 251 -1.21 -14.55 3.70
C VAL A 251 0.22 -15.04 3.93
N PHE A 252 1.12 -14.17 4.39
CA PHE A 252 2.51 -14.50 4.66
C PHE A 252 2.76 -15.06 6.07
N TYR A 253 1.79 -14.96 6.98
CA TYR A 253 1.93 -15.57 8.31
C TYR A 253 1.58 -17.06 8.32
N PRO A 254 2.21 -17.84 9.23
CA PRO A 254 1.91 -19.25 9.36
C PRO A 254 0.49 -19.47 9.91
N GLU A 255 -0.28 -20.32 9.25
CA GLU A 255 -1.68 -20.57 9.58
C GLU A 255 -1.89 -21.44 10.83
N ARG A 256 -0.88 -22.25 11.19
CA ARG A 256 -0.98 -23.21 12.30
C ARG A 256 -1.41 -22.60 13.64
N PRO A 257 -0.87 -21.47 14.12
CA PRO A 257 -1.33 -20.84 15.36
C PRO A 257 -2.81 -20.43 15.31
N ALA A 258 -3.25 -19.84 14.17
CA ALA A 258 -4.64 -19.42 14.00
C ALA A 258 -5.60 -20.62 13.94
N ARG A 259 -5.26 -21.68 13.26
CA ARG A 259 -6.04 -22.94 13.25
C ARG A 259 -6.14 -23.56 14.65
N SER A 260 -5.04 -23.54 15.43
CA SER A 260 -5.05 -24.03 16.81
C SER A 260 -5.98 -23.20 17.71
N LEU A 261 -6.00 -21.88 17.55
CA LEU A 261 -6.91 -20.99 18.26
C LEU A 261 -8.36 -21.21 17.82
N ALA A 262 -8.61 -21.34 16.52
CA ALA A 262 -9.92 -21.62 15.94
C ALA A 262 -10.52 -22.93 16.44
N ALA A 263 -9.74 -24.00 16.54
CA ALA A 263 -10.18 -25.30 17.07
C ALA A 263 -10.65 -25.23 18.53
N ARG A 264 -10.14 -24.24 19.30
CA ARG A 264 -10.51 -24.06 20.73
C ARG A 264 -11.70 -23.11 20.91
N THR A 265 -11.94 -22.21 19.94
CA THR A 265 -12.94 -21.14 20.07
C THR A 265 -14.13 -21.31 19.13
N GLY A 266 -14.04 -22.20 18.15
CA GLY A 266 -15.05 -22.35 17.08
C GLY A 266 -15.02 -21.21 16.07
N ALA A 267 -13.97 -20.36 16.08
CA ALA A 267 -13.86 -19.21 15.18
C ALA A 267 -13.49 -19.61 13.75
N ALA A 268 -13.89 -18.78 12.80
CA ALA A 268 -13.43 -18.88 11.41
C ALA A 268 -12.05 -18.22 11.25
N VAL A 269 -11.13 -18.90 10.57
CA VAL A 269 -9.86 -18.31 10.13
C VAL A 269 -10.07 -17.73 8.74
N VAL A 270 -9.84 -16.42 8.61
CA VAL A 270 -9.95 -15.67 7.34
C VAL A 270 -8.56 -15.24 6.94
N ARG A 271 -8.04 -15.82 5.86
CA ARG A 271 -6.75 -15.41 5.28
C ARG A 271 -6.98 -14.36 4.20
N VAL A 272 -6.24 -13.26 4.27
CA VAL A 272 -6.37 -12.12 3.37
C VAL A 272 -5.01 -11.59 2.94
N ALA A 273 -4.98 -11.05 1.73
CA ALA A 273 -3.83 -10.31 1.23
C ALA A 273 -3.86 -8.88 1.78
N THR A 274 -2.70 -8.37 2.16
CA THR A 274 -2.50 -6.97 2.52
C THR A 274 -1.79 -6.19 1.42
N ASP A 275 -1.41 -6.86 0.34
CA ASP A 275 -0.80 -6.23 -0.83
C ASP A 275 -1.29 -6.90 -2.12
N VAL A 276 -1.16 -6.18 -3.24
CA VAL A 276 -1.53 -6.66 -4.59
C VAL A 276 -0.67 -7.86 -4.96
N GLY A 277 -1.30 -8.90 -5.53
CA GLY A 277 -0.64 -10.16 -5.84
C GLY A 277 -0.40 -11.07 -4.63
N GLY A 278 -0.88 -10.70 -3.43
CA GLY A 278 -0.82 -11.55 -2.24
C GLY A 278 -1.78 -12.74 -2.28
N SER A 279 -2.85 -12.62 -3.08
CA SER A 279 -3.78 -13.72 -3.41
C SER A 279 -4.21 -13.62 -4.88
N PRO A 280 -4.80 -14.68 -5.47
CA PRO A 280 -5.31 -14.63 -6.84
C PRO A 280 -6.36 -13.55 -7.08
N GLU A 281 -7.13 -13.19 -6.06
CA GLU A 281 -8.18 -12.16 -6.11
C GLU A 281 -7.62 -10.75 -6.01
N ALA A 282 -6.43 -10.58 -5.41
CA ALA A 282 -5.77 -9.29 -5.21
C ALA A 282 -5.05 -8.81 -6.48
N THR A 283 -5.78 -8.66 -7.60
CA THR A 283 -5.22 -8.29 -8.91
C THR A 283 -4.88 -6.80 -9.05
N GLY A 284 -5.34 -5.96 -8.12
CA GLY A 284 -5.10 -4.54 -7.99
C GLY A 284 -5.53 -4.06 -6.62
N TYR A 285 -5.24 -2.82 -6.26
CA TYR A 285 -5.51 -2.27 -4.93
C TYR A 285 -7.00 -2.37 -4.54
N ARG A 286 -7.89 -1.96 -5.43
CA ARG A 286 -9.36 -2.04 -5.21
C ARG A 286 -9.84 -3.49 -5.09
N ALA A 287 -9.33 -4.39 -5.93
CA ALA A 287 -9.67 -5.81 -5.89
C ALA A 287 -9.17 -6.48 -4.59
N MET A 288 -7.99 -6.12 -4.13
CA MET A 288 -7.45 -6.57 -2.84
C MET A 288 -8.37 -6.17 -1.67
N LEU A 289 -8.80 -4.90 -1.61
CA LEU A 289 -9.72 -4.42 -0.58
C LEU A 289 -11.10 -5.08 -0.70
N ASP A 290 -11.64 -5.22 -1.92
CA ASP A 290 -12.94 -5.88 -2.16
C ASP A 290 -12.93 -7.33 -1.66
N SER A 291 -11.89 -8.09 -1.99
CA SER A 291 -11.75 -9.48 -1.54
C SER A 291 -11.66 -9.58 -0.02
N THR A 292 -10.91 -8.68 0.61
CA THR A 292 -10.77 -8.60 2.08
C THR A 292 -12.10 -8.27 2.75
N VAL A 293 -12.80 -7.24 2.28
CA VAL A 293 -14.11 -6.84 2.82
C VAL A 293 -15.12 -7.97 2.70
N ARG A 294 -15.22 -8.62 1.52
CA ARG A 294 -16.13 -9.76 1.31
C ARG A 294 -15.82 -10.92 2.24
N ALA A 295 -14.55 -11.26 2.41
CA ALA A 295 -14.13 -12.36 3.27
C ALA A 295 -14.47 -12.10 4.74
N VAL A 296 -14.18 -10.89 5.23
CA VAL A 296 -14.41 -10.50 6.63
C VAL A 296 -15.92 -10.37 6.90
N ALA A 297 -16.67 -9.63 6.07
CA ALA A 297 -18.12 -9.47 6.23
C ALA A 297 -18.85 -10.82 6.14
N GLY A 298 -18.47 -11.67 5.18
CA GLY A 298 -19.04 -13.02 5.04
C GLY A 298 -18.75 -13.93 6.22
N ALA A 299 -17.59 -13.82 6.87
CA ALA A 299 -17.26 -14.57 8.07
C ALA A 299 -18.02 -14.07 9.31
N LEU A 300 -18.21 -12.75 9.44
CA LEU A 300 -18.94 -12.13 10.55
C LEU A 300 -20.47 -12.33 10.47
N SER A 301 -21.00 -12.62 9.28
CA SER A 301 -22.44 -12.86 9.06
C SER A 301 -22.90 -14.28 9.41
N ARG A 302 -21.98 -15.19 9.70
CA ARG A 302 -22.24 -16.61 10.09
C ARG A 302 -22.35 -16.74 11.59
#